data_6bf667d4a3c98ade2c752703bf214361
#
_entry.id   6bf667d4a3c98ade2c752703bf214361
#
_cell.length_a   1.000
_cell.length_b   1.000
_cell.length_c   1.000
_cell.angle_alpha   90.00
_cell.angle_beta   90.00
_cell.angle_gamma   90.00
#
_symmetry.space_group_name_H-M   'P 1'
#
loop_
_entity.id
_entity.type
_entity.pdbx_description
1 polymer ?
#
loop_
_entity_poly.entity_id
_entity_poly.type
_entity_poly.pdbx_seq_one_letter_code
_entity_poly.pdbx_strand_id
1 'polypeptide(L)'
;MDLCTNRAYSVGIIVIMTCVQIRMYPKNKHRLRTEQSGFLYGDALMAVTLVLFILPIILYVLSSTLSIVKTTYTHDYILQDSLSYIEAGKAVYDSGGIPTTGTISSSNGHNLSNITFTQSVTEEVVNGVSILRFIVQAVDNGVTVYEISTFLGSSHH
;
A
#
# COMPACT_ATOMS: atom_id res chain seq x y z
N MET A 1 15.58 -2.04 4.07
CA MET A 1 16.54 -1.18 3.37
C MET A 1 15.86 -0.79 2.09
N ASP A 2 15.41 0.45 1.94
CA ASP A 2 15.02 1.16 0.71
C ASP A 2 13.95 2.23 0.96
N LEU A 3 14.24 3.09 1.97
CA LEU A 3 13.43 4.28 2.26
C LEU A 3 13.98 5.56 1.59
N CYS A 4 15.04 5.45 0.77
CA CYS A 4 15.71 6.62 0.19
C CYS A 4 15.27 7.00 -1.24
N THR A 5 14.55 6.14 -1.95
CA THR A 5 14.22 6.40 -3.37
C THR A 5 12.97 7.25 -3.58
N ASN A 6 12.11 7.40 -2.57
CA ASN A 6 10.82 8.09 -2.75
C ASN A 6 10.86 9.62 -2.53
N ARG A 7 12.00 10.17 -2.05
CA ARG A 7 12.14 11.62 -1.84
C ARG A 7 12.63 12.41 -3.05
N ALA A 8 13.26 11.74 -4.01
CA ALA A 8 13.86 12.42 -5.17
C ALA A 8 12.83 12.84 -6.24
N TYR A 9 11.70 12.14 -6.35
CA TYR A 9 10.69 12.44 -7.38
C TYR A 9 9.80 13.63 -7.04
N SER A 10 9.58 13.92 -5.75
CA SER A 10 8.73 15.05 -5.34
C SER A 10 9.38 16.41 -5.58
N VAL A 11 10.70 16.52 -5.51
CA VAL A 11 11.44 17.77 -5.71
C VAL A 11 11.55 18.13 -7.19
N GLY A 12 11.64 17.14 -8.08
CA GLY A 12 11.76 17.36 -9.53
C GLY A 12 10.52 18.00 -10.16
N ILE A 13 9.32 17.63 -9.71
CA ILE A 13 8.06 18.16 -10.26
C ILE A 13 7.84 19.63 -9.83
N ILE A 14 8.22 19.99 -8.60
CA ILE A 14 8.08 21.36 -8.09
C ILE A 14 9.04 22.31 -8.80
N VAL A 15 10.25 21.87 -9.13
CA VAL A 15 11.26 22.69 -9.83
C VAL A 15 10.84 22.97 -11.28
N ILE A 16 10.21 22.01 -11.96
CA ILE A 16 9.72 22.21 -13.34
C ILE A 16 8.54 23.20 -13.37
N MET A 17 7.61 23.13 -12.40
CA MET A 17 6.51 24.09 -12.33
C MET A 17 6.95 25.51 -12.00
N THR A 18 7.99 25.69 -11.20
CA THR A 18 8.49 27.03 -10.83
C THR A 18 9.29 27.69 -11.97
N CYS A 19 10.00 26.93 -12.80
CA CYS A 19 10.76 27.48 -13.94
C CYS A 19 9.87 28.00 -15.08
N VAL A 20 8.65 27.48 -15.24
CA VAL A 20 7.73 27.93 -16.30
C VAL A 20 7.12 29.31 -15.99
N GLN A 21 7.03 29.71 -14.71
CA GLN A 21 6.40 30.97 -14.32
C GLN A 21 7.29 32.22 -14.42
N ILE A 22 8.62 32.07 -14.51
CA ILE A 22 9.54 33.24 -14.42
C ILE A 22 9.80 33.93 -15.76
N ARG A 23 9.33 33.40 -16.89
CA ARG A 23 9.67 33.93 -18.22
C ARG A 23 8.59 34.70 -18.96
N MET A 24 7.51 35.12 -18.30
CA MET A 24 6.46 35.94 -18.94
C MET A 24 6.32 37.33 -18.33
N TYR A 25 7.37 38.15 -18.47
CA TYR A 25 7.20 39.58 -18.27
C TYR A 25 7.54 40.34 -19.58
N PRO A 26 6.57 40.73 -20.38
CA PRO A 26 6.83 41.52 -21.59
C PRO A 26 6.92 43.01 -21.25
N LYS A 27 8.11 43.55 -21.36
CA LYS A 27 8.40 44.97 -21.40
C LYS A 27 8.31 45.40 -22.89
N ASN A 28 7.15 45.88 -23.36
CA ASN A 28 7.01 46.90 -24.41
C ASN A 28 5.56 47.06 -24.90
N LYS A 29 4.94 48.12 -24.47
CA LYS A 29 3.54 48.47 -24.75
C LYS A 29 3.39 49.43 -25.95
N HIS A 30 4.04 49.28 -27.06
CA HIS A 30 3.76 50.14 -28.24
C HIS A 30 4.27 49.48 -29.53
N ARG A 31 3.46 48.62 -30.19
CA ARG A 31 3.50 48.34 -31.64
C ARG A 31 2.86 46.99 -32.07
N LEU A 32 1.79 46.57 -31.46
CA LEU A 32 1.21 45.28 -31.80
C LEU A 32 -0.30 45.36 -32.01
N ARG A 33 -0.75 46.00 -33.08
CA ARG A 33 -2.19 45.97 -33.41
C ARG A 33 -2.55 45.17 -34.67
N THR A 34 -1.61 44.62 -35.39
CA THR A 34 -1.87 43.86 -36.64
C THR A 34 -1.31 42.43 -36.72
N GLU A 35 -0.55 41.97 -35.71
CA GLU A 35 0.02 40.61 -35.72
C GLU A 35 -0.60 39.66 -34.65
N GLN A 36 -1.67 40.08 -33.98
CA GLN A 36 -2.21 39.32 -32.83
C GLN A 36 -2.95 38.03 -33.20
N SER A 37 -3.42 37.89 -34.44
CA SER A 37 -4.20 36.69 -34.82
C SER A 37 -3.34 35.43 -35.04
N GLY A 38 -2.09 35.57 -35.47
CA GLY A 38 -1.17 34.46 -35.65
C GLY A 38 -0.53 33.95 -34.36
N PHE A 39 -0.31 34.87 -33.41
CA PHE A 39 0.30 34.55 -32.11
C PHE A 39 -0.66 33.76 -31.20
N LEU A 40 -1.95 34.11 -31.22
CA LEU A 40 -2.99 33.40 -30.44
C LEU A 40 -3.16 31.95 -30.87
N TYR A 41 -3.02 31.64 -32.16
CA TYR A 41 -3.14 30.27 -32.67
C TYR A 41 -1.91 29.42 -32.30
N GLY A 42 -0.71 29.99 -32.37
CA GLY A 42 0.52 29.31 -31.94
C GLY A 42 0.53 29.00 -30.43
N ASP A 43 0.06 29.91 -29.60
CA ASP A 43 -0.01 29.74 -28.15
C ASP A 43 -1.06 28.67 -27.77
N ALA A 44 -2.23 28.70 -28.43
CA ALA A 44 -3.25 27.67 -28.25
C ALA A 44 -2.74 26.27 -28.65
N LEU A 45 -2.01 26.16 -29.75
CA LEU A 45 -1.40 24.90 -30.21
C LEU A 45 -0.35 24.39 -29.21
N MET A 46 0.49 25.28 -28.69
CA MET A 46 1.48 24.94 -27.65
C MET A 46 0.79 24.49 -26.34
N ALA A 47 -0.26 25.15 -25.92
CA ALA A 47 -1.02 24.77 -24.74
C ALA A 47 -1.66 23.39 -24.86
N VAL A 48 -2.30 23.11 -26.01
CA VAL A 48 -2.89 21.78 -26.30
C VAL A 48 -1.80 20.71 -26.31
N THR A 49 -0.67 20.97 -26.93
CA THR A 49 0.45 20.03 -27.02
C THR A 49 0.98 19.71 -25.62
N LEU A 50 1.17 20.72 -24.76
CA LEU A 50 1.59 20.52 -23.38
C LEU A 50 0.60 19.68 -22.58
N VAL A 51 -0.71 19.94 -22.72
CA VAL A 51 -1.74 19.16 -22.05
C VAL A 51 -1.73 17.70 -22.53
N LEU A 52 -1.57 17.44 -23.82
CA LEU A 52 -1.48 16.09 -24.38
C LEU A 52 -0.26 15.30 -23.84
N PHE A 53 0.84 15.96 -23.54
CA PHE A 53 2.00 15.31 -22.93
C PHE A 53 1.88 15.12 -21.42
N ILE A 54 1.29 16.08 -20.70
CA ILE A 54 1.18 16.03 -19.25
C ILE A 54 0.08 15.08 -18.78
N LEU A 55 -1.04 15.04 -19.50
CA LEU A 55 -2.21 14.23 -19.13
C LEU A 55 -1.89 12.74 -18.97
N PRO A 56 -1.21 12.06 -19.91
CA PRO A 56 -0.85 10.64 -19.74
C PRO A 56 0.10 10.42 -18.56
N ILE A 57 0.98 11.35 -18.26
CA ILE A 57 1.89 11.24 -17.09
C ILE A 57 1.08 11.29 -15.80
N ILE A 58 0.13 12.22 -15.69
CA ILE A 58 -0.76 12.32 -14.51
C ILE A 58 -1.59 11.05 -14.36
N LEU A 59 -2.17 10.53 -15.45
CA LEU A 59 -2.97 9.31 -15.41
C LEU A 59 -2.13 8.10 -14.99
N TYR A 60 -0.89 8.00 -15.45
CA TYR A 60 0.03 6.94 -15.03
C TYR A 60 0.35 7.02 -13.53
N VAL A 61 0.65 8.20 -13.01
CA VAL A 61 0.92 8.41 -11.58
C VAL A 61 -0.31 8.07 -10.73
N LEU A 62 -1.51 8.51 -11.15
CA LEU A 62 -2.76 8.19 -10.45
C LEU A 62 -3.02 6.68 -10.44
N SER A 63 -2.86 6.00 -11.57
CA SER A 63 -3.04 4.55 -11.67
C SER A 63 -2.07 3.79 -10.76
N SER A 64 -0.79 4.20 -10.75
CA SER A 64 0.23 3.62 -9.88
C SER A 64 -0.10 3.84 -8.40
N THR A 65 -0.51 5.05 -8.03
CA THR A 65 -0.90 5.37 -6.64
C THR A 65 -2.10 4.53 -6.19
N LEU A 66 -3.13 4.39 -7.03
CA LEU A 66 -4.30 3.57 -6.71
C LEU A 66 -3.92 2.09 -6.51
N SER A 67 -3.01 1.57 -7.31
CA SER A 67 -2.50 0.20 -7.15
C SER A 67 -1.80 0.01 -5.80
N ILE A 68 -0.93 0.94 -5.42
CA ILE A 68 -0.21 0.91 -4.13
C ILE A 68 -1.20 0.98 -2.97
N VAL A 69 -2.16 1.91 -3.04
CA VAL A 69 -3.20 2.07 -2.01
C VAL A 69 -4.00 0.79 -1.84
N LYS A 70 -4.45 0.17 -2.94
CA LYS A 70 -5.17 -1.10 -2.90
C LYS A 70 -4.34 -2.21 -2.23
N THR A 71 -3.06 -2.33 -2.59
CA THR A 71 -2.17 -3.34 -1.99
C THR A 71 -1.98 -3.10 -0.50
N THR A 72 -1.77 -1.84 -0.09
CA THR A 72 -1.61 -1.49 1.32
C THR A 72 -2.85 -1.83 2.14
N TYR A 73 -4.04 -1.48 1.66
CA TYR A 73 -5.29 -1.84 2.34
C TYR A 73 -5.46 -3.35 2.46
N THR A 74 -5.14 -4.12 1.42
CA THR A 74 -5.21 -5.59 1.50
C THR A 74 -4.27 -6.14 2.57
N HIS A 75 -3.04 -5.63 2.66
CA HIS A 75 -2.09 -6.03 3.70
C HIS A 75 -2.56 -5.66 5.11
N ASP A 76 -3.14 -4.47 5.29
CA ASP A 76 -3.67 -4.04 6.59
C ASP A 76 -4.82 -4.94 7.06
N TYR A 77 -5.72 -5.35 6.18
CA TYR A 77 -6.79 -6.29 6.50
C TYR A 77 -6.26 -7.68 6.85
N ILE A 78 -5.29 -8.20 6.11
CA ILE A 78 -4.66 -9.48 6.41
C ILE A 78 -4.01 -9.44 7.80
N LEU A 79 -3.31 -8.36 8.11
CA LEU A 79 -2.68 -8.17 9.42
C LEU A 79 -3.72 -8.14 10.54
N GLN A 80 -4.78 -7.36 10.38
CA GLN A 80 -5.84 -7.20 11.37
C GLN A 80 -6.56 -8.52 11.64
N ASP A 81 -6.93 -9.25 10.58
CA ASP A 81 -7.56 -10.56 10.71
C ASP A 81 -6.61 -11.57 11.37
N SER A 82 -5.34 -11.61 10.96
CA SER A 82 -4.32 -12.47 11.57
C SER A 82 -4.15 -12.19 13.07
N LEU A 83 -4.11 -10.92 13.47
CA LEU A 83 -4.03 -10.53 14.88
C LEU A 83 -5.27 -10.96 15.66
N SER A 84 -6.46 -10.80 15.08
CA SER A 84 -7.70 -11.21 15.74
C SER A 84 -7.74 -12.72 15.99
N TYR A 85 -7.23 -13.53 15.07
CA TYR A 85 -7.10 -14.98 15.25
C TYR A 85 -6.07 -15.35 16.32
N ILE A 86 -4.95 -14.63 16.39
CA ILE A 86 -3.96 -14.82 17.46
C ILE A 86 -4.56 -14.51 18.84
N GLU A 87 -5.30 -13.41 18.95
CA GLU A 87 -5.95 -13.02 20.22
C GLU A 87 -7.03 -14.03 20.61
N ALA A 88 -7.83 -14.51 19.67
CA ALA A 88 -8.81 -15.55 19.91
C ALA A 88 -8.15 -16.86 20.36
N GLY A 89 -7.05 -17.27 19.71
CA GLY A 89 -6.28 -18.45 20.11
C GLY A 89 -5.68 -18.33 21.51
N LYS A 90 -5.15 -17.17 21.89
CA LYS A 90 -4.69 -16.89 23.25
C LYS A 90 -5.82 -16.99 24.27
N ALA A 91 -6.97 -16.39 24.00
CA ALA A 91 -8.11 -16.43 24.88
C ALA A 91 -8.61 -17.85 25.15
N VAL A 92 -8.60 -18.72 24.11
CA VAL A 92 -8.91 -20.15 24.27
C VAL A 92 -7.87 -20.84 25.17
N TYR A 93 -6.58 -20.56 24.96
CA TYR A 93 -5.52 -21.14 25.76
C TYR A 93 -5.58 -20.70 27.23
N ASP A 94 -5.81 -19.41 27.48
CA ASP A 94 -5.94 -18.85 28.83
C ASP A 94 -7.16 -19.41 29.57
N SER A 95 -8.20 -19.85 28.85
CA SER A 95 -9.35 -20.57 29.42
C SER A 95 -9.10 -22.05 29.68
N GLY A 96 -7.87 -22.54 29.45
CA GLY A 96 -7.48 -23.95 29.61
C GLY A 96 -7.79 -24.85 28.42
N GLY A 97 -8.18 -24.27 27.28
CA GLY A 97 -8.40 -25.00 26.02
C GLY A 97 -7.14 -25.06 25.16
N ILE A 98 -7.19 -25.91 24.15
CA ILE A 98 -6.18 -25.91 23.07
C ILE A 98 -6.77 -25.17 21.87
N PRO A 99 -6.05 -24.17 21.30
CA PRO A 99 -6.53 -23.49 20.10
C PRO A 99 -6.77 -24.47 18.95
N THR A 100 -7.87 -24.28 18.24
CA THR A 100 -8.21 -25.14 17.11
C THR A 100 -7.21 -24.96 15.97
N THR A 101 -6.81 -26.09 15.37
CA THR A 101 -6.01 -26.11 14.14
C THR A 101 -6.94 -26.26 12.95
N GLY A 102 -6.68 -25.56 11.87
CA GLY A 102 -7.49 -25.67 10.65
C GLY A 102 -7.45 -24.45 9.77
N THR A 103 -8.20 -24.53 8.69
CA THR A 103 -8.35 -23.43 7.74
C THR A 103 -9.63 -22.67 8.03
N ILE A 104 -9.52 -21.36 8.15
CA ILE A 104 -10.63 -20.45 8.41
C ILE A 104 -10.75 -19.50 7.23
N SER A 105 -11.96 -19.31 6.73
CA SER A 105 -12.24 -18.24 5.76
C SER A 105 -12.33 -16.90 6.49
N SER A 106 -11.86 -15.82 5.86
CA SER A 106 -11.97 -14.47 6.44
C SER A 106 -13.41 -14.19 6.90
N SER A 107 -13.57 -13.89 8.18
CA SER A 107 -14.89 -13.69 8.79
C SER A 107 -15.38 -12.24 8.75
N ASN A 108 -14.50 -11.30 8.44
CA ASN A 108 -14.78 -9.87 8.60
C ASN A 108 -15.47 -9.20 7.39
N GLY A 109 -16.09 -9.98 6.49
CA GLY A 109 -16.88 -9.43 5.38
C GLY A 109 -16.10 -8.61 4.35
N HIS A 110 -14.79 -8.51 4.52
CA HIS A 110 -13.92 -7.93 3.50
C HIS A 110 -13.75 -8.97 2.39
N ASN A 111 -14.00 -8.56 1.15
CA ASN A 111 -13.98 -9.42 -0.05
C ASN A 111 -12.55 -9.88 -0.39
N LEU A 112 -11.89 -10.53 0.57
CA LEU A 112 -10.61 -11.23 0.40
C LEU A 112 -10.89 -12.65 -0.14
N SER A 113 -11.63 -12.72 -1.26
CA SER A 113 -12.22 -13.95 -1.78
C SER A 113 -11.21 -15.08 -2.06
N ASN A 114 -9.92 -14.78 -2.08
CA ASN A 114 -8.86 -15.74 -2.38
C ASN A 114 -7.94 -15.99 -1.18
N ILE A 115 -8.14 -15.30 -0.05
CA ILE A 115 -7.28 -15.44 1.12
C ILE A 115 -7.93 -16.39 2.12
N THR A 116 -7.19 -17.41 2.50
CA THR A 116 -7.54 -18.36 3.55
C THR A 116 -6.54 -18.25 4.68
N PHE A 117 -7.03 -18.34 5.92
CA PHE A 117 -6.18 -18.32 7.10
C PHE A 117 -6.03 -19.75 7.62
N THR A 118 -4.80 -20.21 7.80
CA THR A 118 -4.50 -21.50 8.37
C THR A 118 -3.91 -21.32 9.76
N GLN A 119 -4.52 -21.97 10.74
CA GLN A 119 -4.07 -21.96 12.12
C GLN A 119 -3.38 -23.30 12.42
N SER A 120 -2.23 -23.23 13.07
CA SER A 120 -1.52 -24.43 13.54
C SER A 120 -0.91 -24.19 14.92
N VAL A 121 -0.87 -25.26 15.72
CA VAL A 121 -0.17 -25.30 17.00
C VAL A 121 0.97 -26.26 16.87
N THR A 122 2.18 -25.79 17.15
CA THR A 122 3.39 -26.62 17.16
C THR A 122 4.01 -26.60 18.55
N GLU A 123 4.47 -27.76 18.99
CA GLU A 123 5.24 -27.88 20.23
C GLU A 123 6.73 -27.69 19.91
N GLU A 124 7.35 -26.72 20.56
CA GLU A 124 8.77 -26.42 20.42
C GLU A 124 9.46 -26.62 21.77
N VAL A 125 10.54 -27.38 21.80
CA VAL A 125 11.31 -27.60 23.02
C VAL A 125 12.50 -26.63 23.03
N VAL A 126 12.45 -25.65 23.94
CA VAL A 126 13.51 -24.67 24.14
C VAL A 126 14.15 -24.89 25.50
N ASN A 127 15.42 -25.23 25.53
CA ASN A 127 16.18 -25.50 26.78
C ASN A 127 15.55 -26.58 27.69
N GLY A 128 14.91 -27.59 27.09
CA GLY A 128 14.24 -28.66 27.85
C GLY A 128 12.84 -28.29 28.35
N VAL A 129 12.34 -27.11 28.05
CA VAL A 129 10.97 -26.68 28.36
C VAL A 129 10.12 -26.76 27.09
N SER A 130 9.01 -27.48 27.16
CA SER A 130 8.04 -27.55 26.08
C SER A 130 7.20 -26.28 26.06
N ILE A 131 7.23 -25.59 24.94
CA ILE A 131 6.49 -24.34 24.70
C ILE A 131 5.59 -24.58 23.48
N LEU A 132 4.31 -24.21 23.61
CA LEU A 132 3.40 -24.24 22.47
C LEU A 132 3.55 -22.95 21.65
N ARG A 133 3.79 -23.12 20.35
CA ARG A 133 3.83 -22.03 19.39
C ARG A 133 2.56 -22.08 18.55
N PHE A 134 1.77 -20.99 18.61
CA PHE A 134 0.59 -20.81 17.79
C PHE A 134 0.93 -19.97 16.57
N ILE A 135 0.61 -20.47 15.39
CA ILE A 135 0.97 -19.86 14.11
C ILE A 135 -0.31 -19.63 13.32
N VAL A 136 -0.44 -18.44 12.77
CA VAL A 136 -1.50 -18.07 11.82
C VAL A 136 -0.83 -17.66 10.51
N GLN A 137 -1.18 -18.36 9.45
CA GLN A 137 -0.70 -18.10 8.08
C GLN A 137 -1.85 -17.62 7.21
N ALA A 138 -1.67 -16.49 6.52
CA ALA A 138 -2.55 -16.07 5.44
C ALA A 138 -2.01 -16.61 4.13
N VAL A 139 -2.85 -17.34 3.41
CA VAL A 139 -2.53 -18.02 2.16
C VAL A 139 -3.38 -17.46 1.04
N ASP A 140 -2.75 -16.93 -0.01
CA ASP A 140 -3.39 -16.47 -1.24
C ASP A 140 -3.06 -17.44 -2.38
N ASN A 141 -4.07 -18.06 -2.98
CA ASN A 141 -3.89 -19.03 -4.09
C ASN A 141 -2.85 -20.14 -3.79
N GLY A 142 -2.77 -20.60 -2.54
CA GLY A 142 -1.85 -21.65 -2.12
C GLY A 142 -0.43 -21.16 -1.78
N VAL A 143 -0.18 -19.86 -1.81
CA VAL A 143 1.10 -19.23 -1.43
C VAL A 143 0.92 -18.49 -0.11
N THR A 144 1.79 -18.76 0.87
CA THR A 144 1.80 -18.01 2.14
C THR A 144 2.28 -16.59 1.88
N VAL A 145 1.37 -15.62 2.07
CA VAL A 145 1.65 -14.18 1.87
C VAL A 145 2.00 -13.48 3.19
N TYR A 146 1.53 -14.05 4.30
CA TYR A 146 1.79 -13.50 5.63
C TYR A 146 1.79 -14.60 6.68
N GLU A 147 2.68 -14.52 7.66
CA GLU A 147 2.75 -15.41 8.81
C GLU A 147 2.99 -14.64 10.07
N ILE A 148 2.21 -14.92 11.09
CA ILE A 148 2.40 -14.39 12.44
C ILE A 148 2.37 -15.55 13.43
N SER A 149 3.22 -15.51 14.44
CA SER A 149 3.24 -16.54 15.48
C SER A 149 3.40 -15.93 16.85
N THR A 150 2.87 -16.63 17.85
CA THR A 150 3.02 -16.28 19.26
C THR A 150 3.31 -17.53 20.07
N PHE A 151 4.01 -17.36 21.17
CA PHE A 151 4.20 -18.42 22.15
C PHE A 151 3.07 -18.39 23.17
N LEU A 152 2.48 -19.55 23.39
CA LEU A 152 1.49 -19.74 24.44
C LEU A 152 2.27 -20.20 25.66
N GLY A 153 2.40 -19.32 26.65
CA GLY A 153 3.08 -19.65 27.91
C GLY A 153 2.28 -20.70 28.69
N SER A 154 2.92 -21.65 29.33
CA SER A 154 2.23 -22.49 30.28
C SER A 154 1.82 -21.62 31.48
N SER A 155 0.54 -21.34 31.63
CA SER A 155 0.02 -20.83 32.88
C SER A 155 0.12 -21.96 33.89
N HIS A 156 1.17 -21.95 34.72
CA HIS A 156 1.18 -22.74 35.95
C HIS A 156 0.06 -22.22 36.84
N HIS A 157 -1.05 -22.90 36.84
CA HIS A 157 -2.02 -22.90 37.93
C HIS A 157 -1.75 -24.08 38.85
#